data_0d5a10e29a132ba23377d077dacff4d6
#
_entry.id   0d5a10e29a132ba23377d077dacff4d6
#
_cell.length_a   1.000
_cell.length_b   1.000
_cell.length_c   1.000
_cell.angle_alpha   90.00
_cell.angle_beta   90.00
_cell.angle_gamma   90.00
#
_symmetry.space_group_name_H-M   'P 1'
#
loop_
_entity.id
_entity.type
_entity.pdbx_description
1 polymer ?
#
loop_
_entity_poly.entity_id
_entity_poly.type
_entity_poly.pdbx_seq_one_letter_code
_entity_poly.pdbx_strand_id
1 'polypeptide(L)'
;MNFELINNLTKEYVLIVEALRKKYGDRIIDNEKRIYLDRELFEELLAKKDFLSVYEKKKIWRSLGWISCDNDESRFTKIIKINKNVFRKIVIETEPQKTLKNLINTQ
;
A
#
# COMPACT_ATOMS: atom_id res chain seq x y z
N MET A 1 -11.50 -0.50 16.64
CA MET A 1 -10.07 -0.23 16.40
C MET A 1 -9.66 0.95 17.27
N ASN A 2 -8.59 0.84 18.03
CA ASN A 2 -8.19 1.93 18.91
C ASN A 2 -7.43 3.02 18.14
N PHE A 3 -7.36 4.19 18.75
CA PHE A 3 -6.75 5.38 18.15
C PHE A 3 -5.26 5.18 17.84
N GLU A 4 -4.54 4.53 18.73
CA GLU A 4 -3.11 4.28 18.57
C GLU A 4 -2.83 3.38 17.36
N LEU A 5 -3.65 2.35 17.17
CA LEU A 5 -3.51 1.44 16.04
C LEU A 5 -3.77 2.17 14.71
N ILE A 6 -4.82 2.99 14.65
CA ILE A 6 -5.12 3.79 13.46
C ILE A 6 -3.94 4.70 13.13
N ASN A 7 -3.38 5.33 14.14
CA ASN A 7 -2.26 6.25 13.97
C ASN A 7 -1.03 5.51 13.43
N ASN A 8 -0.73 4.32 13.98
CA ASN A 8 0.40 3.51 13.51
C ASN A 8 0.21 3.06 12.07
N LEU A 9 -0.99 2.64 11.70
CA LEU A 9 -1.31 2.21 10.33
C LEU A 9 -1.18 3.37 9.34
N THR A 10 -1.66 4.55 9.71
CA THR A 10 -1.61 5.74 8.87
C THR A 10 -0.16 6.16 8.61
N LYS A 11 0.65 6.21 9.65
CA LYS A 11 2.06 6.56 9.53
C LYS A 11 2.81 5.54 8.68
N GLU A 12 2.53 4.27 8.89
CA GLU A 12 3.16 3.20 8.10
C GLU A 12 2.82 3.33 6.62
N TYR A 13 1.54 3.58 6.30
CA TYR A 13 1.11 3.78 4.91
C TYR A 13 1.86 4.94 4.25
N VAL A 14 1.90 6.09 4.91
CA VAL A 14 2.61 7.28 4.39
C VAL A 14 4.08 6.97 4.14
N LEU A 15 4.74 6.31 5.11
CA LEU A 15 6.16 5.99 5.00
C LEU A 15 6.45 4.96 3.92
N ILE A 16 5.58 3.96 3.76
CA ILE A 16 5.74 2.95 2.71
C ILE A 16 5.66 3.58 1.33
N VAL A 17 4.67 4.44 1.09
CA VAL A 17 4.54 5.12 -0.21
C VAL A 17 5.79 5.95 -0.51
N GLU A 18 6.28 6.71 0.48
CA GLU A 18 7.50 7.49 0.31
C GLU A 18 8.71 6.61 0.02
N ALA A 19 8.88 5.53 0.78
CA ALA A 19 10.01 4.62 0.62
C ALA A 19 10.00 3.96 -0.75
N LEU A 20 8.83 3.54 -1.23
CA LEU A 20 8.70 2.93 -2.55
C LEU A 20 9.20 3.86 -3.65
N ARG A 21 8.82 5.13 -3.59
CA ARG A 21 9.24 6.10 -4.58
C ARG A 21 10.70 6.47 -4.47
N LYS A 22 11.24 6.58 -3.26
CA LYS A 22 12.62 7.00 -3.03
C LYS A 22 13.65 5.89 -3.17
N LYS A 23 13.32 4.68 -2.69
CA LYS A 23 14.30 3.60 -2.56
C LYS A 23 14.05 2.42 -3.48
N TYR A 24 12.83 2.24 -3.96
CA TYR A 24 12.42 1.04 -4.70
C TYR A 24 11.89 1.37 -6.10
N GLY A 25 12.31 2.50 -6.65
CA GLY A 25 11.82 2.95 -7.95
C GLY A 25 12.02 1.93 -9.08
N ASP A 26 13.09 1.12 -9.00
CA ASP A 26 13.40 0.09 -10.00
C ASP A 26 12.58 -1.20 -9.82
N ARG A 27 11.83 -1.32 -8.72
CA ARG A 27 10.99 -2.49 -8.41
C ARG A 27 9.50 -2.21 -8.47
N ILE A 28 9.12 -0.99 -8.83
CA ILE A 28 7.72 -0.57 -8.88
C ILE A 28 7.40 0.07 -10.22
N ILE A 29 6.11 0.19 -10.50
CA ILE A 29 5.62 1.03 -11.58
C ILE A 29 4.80 2.14 -10.92
N ASP A 30 5.23 3.39 -11.11
CA ASP A 30 4.61 4.56 -10.49
C ASP A 30 3.93 5.40 -11.56
N ASN A 31 2.60 5.56 -11.47
CA ASN A 31 1.86 6.40 -12.40
C ASN A 31 1.21 7.60 -11.71
N GLU A 32 1.82 8.13 -10.67
CA GLU A 32 1.40 9.26 -9.85
C GLU A 32 0.22 8.95 -8.92
N LYS A 33 -0.85 8.34 -9.45
CA LYS A 33 -2.05 8.03 -8.66
C LYS A 33 -2.00 6.64 -8.04
N ARG A 34 -1.18 5.76 -8.59
CA ARG A 34 -1.09 4.37 -8.18
C ARG A 34 0.35 3.88 -8.27
N ILE A 35 0.69 2.97 -7.38
CA ILE A 35 1.96 2.25 -7.42
C ILE A 35 1.65 0.77 -7.58
N TYR A 36 2.25 0.15 -8.58
CA TYR A 36 2.14 -1.29 -8.81
C TYR A 36 3.42 -1.96 -8.34
N LEU A 37 3.31 -2.97 -7.47
CA LEU A 37 4.47 -3.68 -6.94
C LEU A 37 4.15 -5.15 -6.71
N ASP A 38 5.21 -5.95 -6.59
CA ASP A 38 5.07 -7.37 -6.31
C ASP A 38 4.59 -7.60 -4.88
N ARG A 39 3.82 -8.67 -4.70
CA ARG A 39 3.31 -9.06 -3.38
C ARG A 39 4.45 -9.25 -2.37
N GLU A 40 5.54 -9.86 -2.79
CA GLU A 40 6.67 -10.13 -1.92
C GLU A 40 7.26 -8.85 -1.33
N LEU A 41 7.45 -7.83 -2.16
CA LEU A 41 7.96 -6.54 -1.68
C LEU A 41 6.97 -5.89 -0.70
N PHE A 42 5.69 -5.92 -1.02
CA PHE A 42 4.67 -5.35 -0.17
C PHE A 42 4.64 -6.02 1.22
N GLU A 43 4.64 -7.36 1.24
CA GLU A 43 4.65 -8.10 2.49
C GLU A 43 5.91 -7.84 3.30
N GLU A 44 7.07 -7.75 2.63
CA GLU A 44 8.34 -7.43 3.26
C GLU A 44 8.29 -6.07 3.97
N LEU A 45 7.71 -5.06 3.32
CA LEU A 45 7.59 -3.73 3.90
C LEU A 45 6.62 -3.70 5.08
N LEU A 46 5.50 -4.40 4.97
CA LEU A 46 4.54 -4.50 6.08
C LEU A 46 5.09 -5.26 7.27
N ALA A 47 5.99 -6.21 7.04
CA ALA A 47 6.56 -7.03 8.11
C ALA A 47 7.61 -6.31 8.94
N LYS A 48 8.08 -5.14 8.54
CA LYS A 48 9.13 -4.40 9.26
C LYS A 48 8.69 -3.96 10.65
N LYS A 49 7.42 -3.70 10.85
CA LYS A 49 6.86 -3.34 12.16
C LYS A 49 5.80 -4.37 12.51
N ASP A 50 5.85 -4.89 13.72
CA ASP A 50 5.05 -6.03 14.13
C ASP A 50 3.88 -5.67 15.05
N PHE A 51 3.42 -4.41 15.01
CA PHE A 51 2.26 -4.01 15.83
C PHE A 51 0.97 -4.71 15.40
N LEU A 52 0.98 -5.34 14.23
CA LEU A 52 -0.13 -6.11 13.70
C LEU A 52 0.43 -7.10 12.66
N SER A 53 -0.23 -8.23 12.44
CA SER A 53 0.22 -9.20 11.45
C SER A 53 0.10 -8.61 10.03
N VAL A 54 0.92 -9.11 9.12
CA VAL A 54 0.88 -8.69 7.71
C VAL A 54 -0.51 -8.91 7.11
N TYR A 55 -1.13 -10.05 7.40
CA TYR A 55 -2.47 -10.37 6.89
C TYR A 55 -3.52 -9.36 7.38
N GLU A 56 -3.50 -9.04 8.67
CA GLU A 56 -4.43 -8.05 9.23
C GLU A 56 -4.21 -6.66 8.63
N LYS A 57 -2.95 -6.28 8.44
CA LYS A 57 -2.63 -5.00 7.78
C LYS A 57 -3.19 -4.95 6.37
N LYS A 58 -3.02 -6.02 5.58
CA LYS A 58 -3.55 -6.06 4.22
C LYS A 58 -5.08 -5.93 4.20
N LYS A 59 -5.77 -6.58 5.13
CA LYS A 59 -7.24 -6.46 5.24
C LYS A 59 -7.66 -5.03 5.53
N ILE A 60 -6.96 -4.35 6.41
CA ILE A 60 -7.27 -2.97 6.77
C ILE A 60 -6.97 -2.03 5.59
N TRP A 61 -5.83 -2.20 4.92
CA TRP A 61 -5.50 -1.42 3.74
C TRP A 61 -6.58 -1.54 2.67
N ARG A 62 -7.08 -2.76 2.47
CA ARG A 62 -8.17 -2.99 1.51
C ARG A 62 -9.45 -2.26 1.95
N SER A 63 -9.81 -2.39 3.23
CA SER A 63 -11.01 -1.75 3.77
C SER A 63 -10.98 -0.23 3.65
N LEU A 64 -9.79 0.36 3.82
CA LEU A 64 -9.62 1.81 3.75
C LEU A 64 -9.43 2.34 2.33
N GLY A 65 -9.38 1.45 1.35
CA GLY A 65 -9.17 1.86 -0.04
C GLY A 65 -7.74 2.27 -0.37
N TRP A 66 -6.77 1.89 0.48
CA TRP A 66 -5.36 2.15 0.23
C TRP A 66 -4.76 1.19 -0.78
N ILE A 67 -5.35 0.02 -0.95
CA ILE A 67 -5.04 -0.89 -2.07
C ILE A 67 -6.33 -1.21 -2.81
N SER A 68 -6.21 -1.41 -4.13
CA SER A 68 -7.31 -1.82 -5.00
C SER A 68 -7.15 -3.30 -5.31
N CYS A 69 -8.22 -4.07 -5.15
CA CYS A 69 -8.20 -5.50 -5.34
C CYS A 69 -9.28 -5.93 -6.32
N ASP A 70 -9.11 -7.12 -6.89
CA ASP A 70 -10.18 -7.79 -7.63
C ASP A 70 -11.29 -8.18 -6.64
N ASN A 71 -12.46 -8.55 -7.15
CA ASN A 71 -13.61 -8.90 -6.31
C ASN A 71 -13.43 -10.19 -5.50
N ASP A 72 -12.33 -10.90 -5.67
CA ASP A 72 -12.01 -12.09 -4.90
C ASP A 72 -11.49 -11.71 -3.53
N GLU A 73 -12.28 -11.93 -2.47
CA GLU A 73 -11.94 -11.55 -1.11
C GLU A 73 -10.71 -12.28 -0.55
N SER A 74 -10.32 -13.40 -1.15
CA SER A 74 -9.15 -14.15 -0.70
C SER A 74 -7.83 -13.55 -1.19
N ARG A 75 -7.88 -12.56 -2.08
CA ARG A 75 -6.70 -11.98 -2.69
C ARG A 75 -6.58 -10.49 -2.44
N PHE A 76 -5.34 -10.02 -2.32
CA PHE A 76 -5.04 -8.59 -2.15
C PHE A 76 -4.39 -8.00 -3.40
N THR A 77 -4.21 -8.79 -4.43
CA THR A 77 -3.63 -8.37 -5.71
C THR A 77 -4.72 -8.07 -6.72
N LYS A 78 -4.34 -7.36 -7.77
CA LYS A 78 -5.24 -7.02 -8.88
C LYS A 78 -4.57 -7.38 -10.19
N ILE A 79 -5.35 -7.82 -11.17
CA ILE A 79 -4.85 -8.06 -12.52
C ILE A 79 -4.75 -6.71 -13.22
N ILE A 80 -3.54 -6.39 -13.71
CA ILE A 80 -3.28 -5.18 -14.47
C ILE A 80 -2.71 -5.54 -15.84
N LYS A 81 -2.92 -4.67 -16.82
CA LYS A 81 -2.43 -4.87 -18.18
C LYS A 81 -1.48 -3.76 -18.56
N ILE A 82 -0.25 -4.13 -18.90
CA ILE A 82 0.80 -3.18 -19.30
C ILE A 82 1.39 -3.68 -20.60
N ASN A 83 1.30 -2.85 -21.68
CA ASN A 83 1.89 -3.18 -22.98
C ASN A 83 1.48 -4.56 -23.50
N LYS A 84 0.19 -4.90 -23.41
CA LYS A 84 -0.40 -6.18 -23.82
C LYS A 84 -0.04 -7.37 -22.93
N ASN A 85 0.78 -7.17 -21.92
CA ASN A 85 1.08 -8.20 -20.92
C ASN A 85 0.17 -8.06 -19.72
N VAL A 86 -0.20 -9.19 -19.13
CA VAL A 86 -1.09 -9.24 -17.97
C VAL A 86 -0.28 -9.67 -16.75
N PHE A 87 -0.40 -8.89 -15.68
CA PHE A 87 0.31 -9.13 -14.43
C PHE A 87 -0.67 -9.11 -13.26
N ARG A 88 -0.34 -9.84 -12.21
CA ARG A 88 -1.06 -9.75 -10.94
C ARG A 88 -0.16 -9.01 -9.95
N LYS A 89 -0.58 -7.84 -9.52
CA LYS A 89 0.23 -6.94 -8.68
C LYS A 89 -0.58 -6.42 -7.49
N ILE A 90 0.14 -5.98 -6.46
CA ILE A 90 -0.44 -5.10 -5.45
C ILE A 90 -0.59 -3.73 -6.10
N VAL A 91 -1.75 -3.11 -5.92
CA VAL A 91 -2.05 -1.78 -6.47
C VAL A 91 -2.33 -0.83 -5.31
N ILE A 92 -1.36 0.01 -4.97
CA ILE A 92 -1.50 1.00 -3.91
C ILE A 92 -2.10 2.28 -4.50
N GLU A 93 -3.19 2.77 -3.89
CA GLU A 93 -3.76 4.07 -4.20
C GLU A 93 -2.97 5.13 -3.45
N THR A 94 -2.46 6.14 -4.13
CA THR A 94 -1.57 7.13 -3.52
C THR A 94 -2.23 8.47 -3.23
N GLU A 95 -3.44 8.71 -3.72
CA GLU A 95 -4.15 9.97 -3.42
C GLU A 95 -4.39 10.15 -1.92
N PRO A 96 -4.86 9.13 -1.16
CA PRO A 96 -5.01 9.30 0.28
C PRO A 96 -3.70 9.64 0.98
N GLN A 97 -2.56 9.15 0.49
CA GLN A 97 -1.25 9.42 1.10
C GLN A 97 -0.92 10.91 1.09
N LYS A 98 -1.26 11.63 0.02
CA LYS A 98 -0.98 13.07 -0.08
C LYS A 98 -1.70 13.85 1.02
N THR A 99 -2.98 13.56 1.23
CA THR A 99 -3.78 14.21 2.27
C THR A 99 -3.27 13.85 3.66
N LEU A 100 -3.02 12.57 3.91
CA LEU A 100 -2.57 12.09 5.22
C LEU A 100 -1.18 12.62 5.56
N LYS A 101 -0.29 12.70 4.58
CA LYS A 101 1.04 13.27 4.78
C LYS A 101 0.97 14.72 5.23
N ASN A 102 0.10 15.52 4.61
CA ASN A 102 -0.08 16.91 4.99
C ASN A 102 -0.60 17.04 6.41
N LEU A 103 -1.55 16.20 6.82
CA LEU A 103 -2.08 16.20 8.18
C LEU A 103 -1.01 15.84 9.20
N ILE A 104 -0.16 14.86 8.91
CA ILE A 104 0.93 14.45 9.80
C ILE A 104 1.97 15.56 9.91
N ASN A 105 2.30 16.23 8.82
CA ASN A 105 3.34 17.28 8.81
C ASN A 105 2.89 18.58 9.46
N THR A 106 1.59 18.81 9.64
CA THR A 106 1.06 20.01 10.27
C THR A 106 0.88 19.87 11.77
N GLN A 107 1.16 18.71 12.32
CA GLN A 107 1.02 18.48 13.78
C GLN A 107 2.35 18.72 14.52
#